data_fd11175a5ebcb6648eb547e54145ba5a
#
_entry.id   fd11175a5ebcb6648eb547e54145ba5a
#
_cell.length_a   1.000
_cell.length_b   1.000
_cell.length_c   1.000
_cell.angle_alpha   90.00
_cell.angle_beta   90.00
_cell.angle_gamma   90.00
#
_symmetry.space_group_name_H-M   'P 1'
#
loop_
_entity.id
_entity.type
_entity.pdbx_description
1 polymer ?
#
loop_
_entity_poly.entity_id
_entity_poly.type
_entity_poly.pdbx_seq_one_letter_code
_entity_poly.pdbx_strand_id
1 'polypeptide(L)'
;MRMQDMVTGLVKQNLNEGHKNMILVEYRLAEGGKMETDWMPVMMPYGGTGHGMYLMPEIGTEVVIGFRFGDRGKPFVMGALLENMDSVPETDRTENNPVRMLKTKTGFTVTVDEEEDGFLFTDPAGQNQVAVSAGKEYGGPVIDIREKVEIRLGGEAYLTLEKEKATFAGNITVSGEEIHLKAEKDLSVCSRNMTLDSGRMLTLKGQDINASPVQGFKLDGMKADITPSQNINVKTMHLKAEGTAAQLSALTSLQLKSDGIVEVKGSMVKLN
;
A
#
# COMPACT_ATOMS: atom_id res chain seq x y z
N MET A 1 23.67 51.85 23.69
CA MET A 1 23.49 50.43 24.09
C MET A 1 24.29 49.60 23.08
N ARG A 2 25.48 49.07 23.45
CA ARG A 2 26.24 48.20 22.56
C ARG A 2 25.42 46.89 22.46
N MET A 3 25.01 46.52 21.24
CA MET A 3 24.55 45.16 20.99
C MET A 3 25.70 44.26 21.44
N GLN A 4 25.47 43.43 22.47
CA GLN A 4 26.45 42.46 22.90
C GLN A 4 26.52 41.38 21.82
N ASP A 5 27.74 41.17 21.35
CA ASP A 5 28.04 40.35 20.19
C ASP A 5 27.49 38.93 20.37
N MET A 6 26.78 38.43 19.36
CA MET A 6 26.50 37.01 19.24
C MET A 6 27.85 36.28 19.11
N VAL A 7 27.94 35.08 19.64
CA VAL A 7 29.13 34.24 19.53
C VAL A 7 28.74 32.92 18.90
N THR A 8 29.71 32.25 18.30
CA THR A 8 29.53 30.90 17.79
C THR A 8 30.23 29.89 18.69
N GLY A 9 29.83 28.63 18.57
CA GLY A 9 30.44 27.52 19.28
C GLY A 9 30.11 26.18 18.64
N LEU A 10 30.86 25.16 19.04
CA LEU A 10 30.67 23.79 18.59
C LEU A 10 29.89 22.99 19.63
N VAL A 11 28.90 22.26 19.21
CA VAL A 11 28.16 21.33 20.05
C VAL A 11 29.05 20.17 20.46
N LYS A 12 29.20 19.96 21.75
CA LYS A 12 30.03 18.89 22.34
C LYS A 12 29.19 17.73 22.85
N GLN A 13 28.02 18.04 23.41
CA GLN A 13 27.05 17.04 23.86
C GLN A 13 25.61 17.56 23.59
N ASN A 14 24.71 16.69 23.17
CA ASN A 14 23.34 17.03 22.91
C ASN A 14 22.34 16.13 23.64
N LEU A 15 22.82 15.25 24.52
CA LEU A 15 22.02 14.39 25.37
C LEU A 15 22.62 14.31 26.77
N ASN A 16 21.81 14.59 27.79
CA ASN A 16 22.13 14.39 29.19
C ASN A 16 20.87 14.22 30.01
N GLU A 17 20.81 13.23 30.90
CA GLU A 17 19.63 12.94 31.73
C GLU A 17 19.25 14.11 32.66
N GLY A 18 20.26 14.84 33.17
CA GLY A 18 20.06 15.99 34.06
C GLY A 18 19.68 17.29 33.34
N HIS A 19 19.91 17.38 32.02
CA HIS A 19 19.75 18.59 31.23
C HIS A 19 18.93 18.33 29.95
N LYS A 20 17.71 17.83 30.12
CA LYS A 20 16.79 17.59 28.99
C LYS A 20 16.55 18.88 28.22
N ASN A 21 16.52 18.81 26.90
CA ASN A 21 16.35 19.94 25.97
C ASN A 21 17.43 21.02 26.03
N MET A 22 18.62 20.66 26.51
CA MET A 22 19.81 21.53 26.53
C MET A 22 20.95 20.86 25.79
N ILE A 23 21.90 21.63 25.33
CA ILE A 23 23.16 21.16 24.73
C ILE A 23 24.35 21.82 25.40
N LEU A 24 25.48 21.08 25.45
CA LEU A 24 26.74 21.60 25.88
C LEU A 24 27.52 22.13 24.67
N VAL A 25 27.90 23.39 24.70
CA VAL A 25 28.60 24.06 23.59
C VAL A 25 29.99 24.57 24.04
N GLU A 26 30.97 24.32 23.22
CA GLU A 26 32.33 24.92 23.36
C GLU A 26 32.36 26.23 22.56
N TYR A 27 32.53 27.36 23.20
CA TYR A 27 32.64 28.65 22.55
C TYR A 27 33.86 28.75 21.62
N ARG A 28 33.70 29.41 20.48
CA ARG A 28 34.79 29.89 19.65
C ARG A 28 35.07 31.35 19.98
N LEU A 29 36.24 31.63 20.55
CA LEU A 29 36.68 32.99 20.82
C LEU A 29 37.47 33.53 19.63
N ALA A 30 37.31 34.82 19.32
CA ALA A 30 38.00 35.48 18.22
C ALA A 30 39.56 35.41 18.28
N GLU A 31 40.13 35.22 19.46
CA GLU A 31 41.56 35.10 19.69
C GLU A 31 42.06 33.65 19.70
N GLY A 32 41.27 32.68 19.25
CA GLY A 32 41.67 31.27 19.14
C GLY A 32 41.62 30.48 20.46
N GLY A 33 41.13 31.07 21.54
CA GLY A 33 40.86 30.37 22.80
C GLY A 33 39.59 29.52 22.72
N LYS A 34 39.60 28.35 23.35
CA LYS A 34 38.43 27.51 23.51
C LYS A 34 38.01 27.50 24.97
N MET A 35 36.69 27.67 25.20
CA MET A 35 36.13 27.60 26.54
C MET A 35 34.85 26.77 26.49
N GLU A 36 34.80 25.74 27.33
CA GLU A 36 33.53 24.97 27.51
C GLU A 36 32.55 25.83 28.29
N THR A 37 31.30 25.65 27.98
CA THR A 37 30.20 26.32 28.64
C THR A 37 29.36 25.35 29.44
N ASP A 38 28.46 25.87 30.23
CA ASP A 38 27.41 25.10 30.84
C ASP A 38 26.33 24.69 29.81
N TRP A 39 25.47 23.77 30.22
CA TRP A 39 24.33 23.38 29.43
C TRP A 39 23.37 24.55 29.16
N MET A 40 23.07 24.77 27.90
CA MET A 40 22.20 25.86 27.48
C MET A 40 20.99 25.40 26.68
N PRO A 41 19.81 26.04 26.84
CA PRO A 41 18.62 25.69 26.08
C PRO A 41 18.79 26.05 24.60
N VAL A 42 18.05 25.31 23.74
CA VAL A 42 17.99 25.54 22.30
C VAL A 42 16.68 26.24 21.95
N MET A 43 16.76 27.30 21.17
CA MET A 43 15.57 27.95 20.60
C MET A 43 15.00 27.08 19.51
N MET A 44 13.70 26.83 19.56
CA MET A 44 12.97 26.10 18.52
C MET A 44 11.97 27.04 17.83
N PRO A 45 11.73 26.90 16.53
CA PRO A 45 10.77 27.74 15.79
C PRO A 45 9.36 27.69 16.34
N TYR A 46 8.97 26.56 16.93
CA TYR A 46 7.65 26.34 17.51
C TYR A 46 7.76 25.43 18.74
N GLY A 47 7.11 25.83 19.84
CA GLY A 47 7.13 25.04 21.06
C GLY A 47 6.32 25.64 22.21
N GLY A 48 5.95 24.78 23.16
CA GLY A 48 5.24 25.10 24.39
C GLY A 48 5.26 23.91 25.33
N THR A 49 4.42 23.94 26.37
CA THR A 49 4.35 22.83 27.32
C THR A 49 3.75 21.60 26.67
N GLY A 50 4.57 20.55 26.48
CA GLY A 50 4.15 19.26 25.93
C GLY A 50 3.96 19.22 24.42
N HIS A 51 4.32 20.27 23.69
CA HIS A 51 4.24 20.31 22.22
C HIS A 51 5.33 21.17 21.59
N GLY A 52 5.66 20.93 20.33
CA GLY A 52 6.61 21.71 19.57
C GLY A 52 7.47 20.91 18.61
N MET A 53 8.37 21.62 17.94
CA MET A 53 9.44 21.00 17.15
C MET A 53 10.58 20.56 18.08
N TYR A 54 11.17 19.41 17.80
CA TYR A 54 12.33 18.91 18.53
C TYR A 54 13.42 18.53 17.52
N LEU A 55 14.26 19.50 17.19
CA LEU A 55 15.38 19.39 16.24
C LEU A 55 16.67 19.85 16.94
N MET A 56 17.25 18.94 17.71
CA MET A 56 18.49 19.25 18.43
C MET A 56 19.68 19.22 17.48
N PRO A 57 20.56 20.24 17.53
CA PRO A 57 21.79 20.23 16.76
C PRO A 57 22.67 19.02 17.11
N GLU A 58 23.28 18.45 16.08
CA GLU A 58 24.17 17.31 16.22
C GLU A 58 25.54 17.71 16.83
N ILE A 59 26.18 16.75 17.47
CA ILE A 59 27.55 16.93 17.98
C ILE A 59 28.51 17.30 16.83
N GLY A 60 29.29 18.34 17.01
CA GLY A 60 30.19 18.90 16.00
C GLY A 60 29.56 20.00 15.14
N THR A 61 28.23 20.25 15.26
CA THR A 61 27.58 21.35 14.56
C THR A 61 28.01 22.70 15.14
N GLU A 62 28.33 23.66 14.27
CA GLU A 62 28.50 25.05 14.67
C GLU A 62 27.14 25.70 14.90
N VAL A 63 27.02 26.39 16.04
CA VAL A 63 25.78 27.04 16.47
C VAL A 63 26.02 28.49 16.84
N VAL A 64 24.98 29.32 16.61
CA VAL A 64 24.96 30.70 17.06
C VAL A 64 24.37 30.78 18.47
N ILE A 65 25.03 31.49 19.37
CA ILE A 65 24.67 31.65 20.77
C ILE A 65 24.24 33.09 21.01
N GLY A 66 23.05 33.27 21.54
CA GLY A 66 22.55 34.54 22.06
C GLY A 66 22.52 34.57 23.57
N PHE A 67 22.29 35.75 24.15
CA PHE A 67 22.24 35.99 25.59
C PHE A 67 20.94 36.67 25.97
N ARG A 68 20.17 36.06 26.89
CA ARG A 68 18.88 36.62 27.34
C ARG A 68 19.15 37.96 28.07
N PHE A 69 18.42 38.97 27.66
CA PHE A 69 18.53 40.36 28.18
C PHE A 69 19.96 40.93 28.13
N GLY A 70 20.84 40.39 27.24
CA GLY A 70 22.23 40.76 27.16
C GLY A 70 23.11 40.24 28.33
N ASP A 71 22.59 39.33 29.14
CA ASP A 71 23.26 38.72 30.27
C ASP A 71 24.03 37.47 29.80
N ARG A 72 25.36 37.54 29.83
CA ARG A 72 26.27 36.45 29.46
C ARG A 72 26.13 35.21 30.32
N GLY A 73 25.58 35.32 31.53
CA GLY A 73 25.25 34.18 32.38
C GLY A 73 23.97 33.45 31.98
N LYS A 74 23.24 33.91 30.91
CA LYS A 74 22.00 33.30 30.42
C LYS A 74 22.06 33.01 28.92
N PRO A 75 23.03 32.17 28.49
CA PRO A 75 23.17 31.83 27.08
C PRO A 75 22.04 30.94 26.61
N PHE A 76 21.76 30.98 25.29
CA PHE A 76 20.86 30.06 24.60
C PHE A 76 21.31 29.89 23.15
N VAL A 77 21.11 28.71 22.59
CA VAL A 77 21.37 28.44 21.18
C VAL A 77 20.24 28.95 20.31
N MET A 78 20.58 29.77 19.33
CA MET A 78 19.63 30.33 18.37
C MET A 78 19.36 29.41 17.18
N GLY A 79 20.37 28.61 16.76
CA GLY A 79 20.27 27.68 15.64
C GLY A 79 21.64 27.23 15.16
N ALA A 80 21.66 26.34 14.19
CA ALA A 80 22.86 25.90 13.49
C ALA A 80 23.30 26.97 12.49
N LEU A 81 24.62 27.15 12.35
CA LEU A 81 25.23 28.04 11.36
C LEU A 81 25.77 27.20 10.21
N LEU A 82 25.27 27.41 9.01
CA LEU A 82 25.69 26.74 7.79
C LEU A 82 26.59 27.68 6.99
N GLU A 83 27.89 27.56 7.17
CA GLU A 83 28.86 28.48 6.53
C GLU A 83 29.34 27.97 5.16
N ASN A 84 29.34 26.66 4.93
CA ASN A 84 29.91 26.05 3.74
C ASN A 84 28.83 25.38 2.88
N MET A 85 29.07 25.32 1.56
CA MET A 85 28.22 24.60 0.61
C MET A 85 28.04 23.12 1.01
N ASP A 86 29.08 22.48 1.56
CA ASP A 86 29.06 21.09 2.03
C ASP A 86 28.16 20.87 3.26
N SER A 87 27.83 21.95 3.97
CA SER A 87 26.96 21.91 5.15
C SER A 87 25.47 21.97 4.81
N VAL A 88 25.14 22.26 3.57
CA VAL A 88 23.77 22.41 3.10
C VAL A 88 23.33 21.13 2.40
N PRO A 89 22.13 20.60 2.67
CA PRO A 89 21.61 19.49 1.90
C PRO A 89 21.66 19.81 0.41
N GLU A 90 22.15 18.84 -0.37
CA GLU A 90 22.12 18.94 -1.83
C GLU A 90 20.68 19.12 -2.29
N THR A 91 20.40 20.23 -2.97
CA THR A 91 19.10 20.50 -3.59
C THR A 91 19.37 21.10 -4.96
N ASP A 92 18.52 20.81 -5.93
CA ASP A 92 18.52 21.49 -7.22
C ASP A 92 18.03 22.93 -7.00
N ARG A 93 18.96 23.81 -6.63
CA ARG A 93 18.68 25.21 -6.39
C ARG A 93 18.57 25.97 -7.71
N THR A 94 17.36 26.39 -8.02
CA THR A 94 17.10 27.39 -9.06
C THR A 94 16.98 28.78 -8.44
N GLU A 95 16.96 29.81 -9.26
CA GLU A 95 16.79 31.21 -8.80
C GLU A 95 15.49 31.39 -7.98
N ASN A 96 14.47 30.58 -8.26
CA ASN A 96 13.17 30.64 -7.58
C ASN A 96 13.14 29.89 -6.23
N ASN A 97 14.21 29.13 -5.92
CA ASN A 97 14.31 28.33 -4.69
C ASN A 97 13.02 27.54 -4.38
N PRO A 98 12.56 26.65 -5.27
CA PRO A 98 11.26 25.99 -5.12
C PRO A 98 11.25 24.90 -4.05
N VAL A 99 12.43 24.39 -3.66
CA VAL A 99 12.55 23.23 -2.77
C VAL A 99 12.72 23.64 -1.31
N ARG A 100 11.91 23.06 -0.43
CA ARG A 100 12.04 23.10 1.03
C ARG A 100 12.30 21.69 1.53
N MET A 101 13.37 21.51 2.33
CA MET A 101 13.81 20.18 2.75
C MET A 101 14.16 20.12 4.23
N LEU A 102 13.73 19.06 4.87
CA LEU A 102 14.27 18.59 6.13
C LEU A 102 15.01 17.28 5.86
N LYS A 103 16.34 17.26 6.09
CA LYS A 103 17.16 16.06 5.94
C LYS A 103 17.79 15.70 7.28
N THR A 104 17.58 14.48 7.73
CA THR A 104 18.19 13.98 8.96
C THR A 104 19.64 13.57 8.71
N LYS A 105 20.43 13.43 9.77
CA LYS A 105 21.82 12.96 9.70
C LYS A 105 21.97 11.59 9.04
N THR A 106 20.98 10.72 9.21
CA THR A 106 20.96 9.37 8.59
C THR A 106 20.49 9.38 7.15
N GLY A 107 19.98 10.50 6.64
CA GLY A 107 19.57 10.65 5.24
C GLY A 107 18.05 10.57 4.97
N PHE A 108 17.19 10.41 6.00
CA PHE A 108 15.76 10.59 5.78
C PHE A 108 15.46 12.01 5.35
N THR A 109 14.63 12.16 4.31
CA THR A 109 14.25 13.48 3.81
C THR A 109 12.73 13.68 3.82
N VAL A 110 12.33 14.92 4.10
CA VAL A 110 11.00 15.43 3.84
C VAL A 110 11.17 16.65 2.94
N THR A 111 10.67 16.56 1.73
CA THR A 111 10.83 17.59 0.71
C THR A 111 9.47 18.15 0.30
N VAL A 112 9.38 19.47 0.18
CA VAL A 112 8.29 20.17 -0.51
C VAL A 112 8.88 20.81 -1.75
N ASP A 113 8.33 20.51 -2.91
CA ASP A 113 8.73 21.04 -4.19
C ASP A 113 7.58 21.84 -4.80
N GLU A 114 7.78 23.14 -4.93
CA GLU A 114 6.77 24.07 -5.44
C GLU A 114 6.69 24.07 -6.98
N GLU A 115 7.72 23.61 -7.70
CA GLU A 115 7.68 23.43 -9.15
C GLU A 115 6.92 22.18 -9.56
N GLU A 116 7.05 21.11 -8.76
CA GLU A 116 6.34 19.83 -8.97
C GLU A 116 5.00 19.78 -8.21
N ASP A 117 4.60 20.87 -7.53
CA ASP A 117 3.36 20.95 -6.73
C ASP A 117 3.18 19.75 -5.78
N GLY A 118 4.25 19.36 -5.09
CA GLY A 118 4.25 18.13 -4.34
C GLY A 118 5.07 18.09 -3.07
N PHE A 119 4.92 17.00 -2.35
CA PHE A 119 5.85 16.67 -1.28
C PHE A 119 6.24 15.19 -1.30
N LEU A 120 7.43 14.90 -0.77
CA LEU A 120 8.06 13.61 -0.81
C LEU A 120 8.68 13.26 0.56
N PHE A 121 8.40 12.06 1.05
CA PHE A 121 9.16 11.40 2.11
C PHE A 121 10.03 10.32 1.49
N THR A 122 11.33 10.31 1.82
CA THR A 122 12.26 9.33 1.27
C THR A 122 13.14 8.75 2.38
N ASP A 123 13.40 7.47 2.32
CA ASP A 123 14.36 6.80 3.20
C ASP A 123 15.82 7.11 2.79
N PRO A 124 16.82 6.81 3.67
CA PRO A 124 18.22 7.13 3.39
C PRO A 124 18.79 6.48 2.13
N ALA A 125 18.26 5.36 1.71
CA ALA A 125 18.69 4.62 0.53
C ALA A 125 17.96 5.05 -0.75
N GLY A 126 16.94 5.91 -0.65
CA GLY A 126 16.08 6.31 -1.77
C GLY A 126 15.24 5.17 -2.34
N GLN A 127 15.02 4.11 -1.55
CA GLN A 127 14.35 2.89 -2.01
C GLN A 127 12.89 2.81 -1.60
N ASN A 128 12.52 3.55 -0.58
CA ASN A 128 11.15 3.63 -0.10
C ASN A 128 10.74 5.10 -0.07
N GLN A 129 9.63 5.41 -0.72
CA GLN A 129 9.15 6.78 -0.80
C GLN A 129 7.63 6.86 -0.75
N VAL A 130 7.15 7.95 -0.19
CA VAL A 130 5.75 8.35 -0.24
C VAL A 130 5.70 9.74 -0.85
N ALA A 131 5.13 9.85 -2.02
CA ALA A 131 4.99 11.08 -2.77
C ALA A 131 3.53 11.49 -2.90
N VAL A 132 3.27 12.79 -2.79
CA VAL A 132 2.00 13.39 -3.20
C VAL A 132 2.37 14.55 -4.12
N SER A 133 2.04 14.45 -5.38
CA SER A 133 2.36 15.45 -6.38
C SER A 133 1.20 15.64 -7.35
N ALA A 134 0.88 16.88 -7.66
CA ALA A 134 0.01 17.24 -8.77
C ALA A 134 0.79 17.48 -10.07
N GLY A 135 2.13 17.49 -9.97
CA GLY A 135 3.05 17.78 -11.06
C GLY A 135 3.25 16.64 -12.07
N LYS A 136 4.24 16.81 -12.91
CA LYS A 136 4.44 15.98 -14.11
C LYS A 136 4.99 14.58 -13.82
N GLU A 137 5.78 14.44 -12.76
CA GLU A 137 6.51 13.21 -12.53
C GLU A 137 5.60 12.07 -12.04
N TYR A 138 4.72 12.35 -11.07
CA TYR A 138 3.88 11.30 -10.46
C TYR A 138 2.41 11.37 -10.86
N GLY A 139 1.89 12.53 -11.26
CA GLY A 139 0.49 12.69 -11.66
C GLY A 139 -0.55 12.32 -10.60
N GLY A 140 -0.15 12.27 -9.32
CA GLY A 140 -0.99 11.90 -8.20
C GLY A 140 -0.20 11.29 -7.03
N PRO A 141 -0.89 10.81 -5.97
CA PRO A 141 -0.22 10.18 -4.84
C PRO A 141 0.38 8.82 -5.22
N VAL A 142 1.65 8.61 -4.86
CA VAL A 142 2.39 7.38 -5.08
C VAL A 142 2.98 6.89 -3.76
N ILE A 143 2.87 5.60 -3.51
CA ILE A 143 3.57 4.89 -2.44
C ILE A 143 4.45 3.86 -3.12
N ASP A 144 5.75 4.14 -3.22
CA ASP A 144 6.75 3.25 -3.77
C ASP A 144 7.60 2.66 -2.65
N ILE A 145 7.42 1.38 -2.40
CA ILE A 145 8.07 0.66 -1.31
C ILE A 145 8.70 -0.62 -1.89
N ARG A 146 9.97 -0.80 -1.61
CA ARG A 146 10.77 -1.87 -2.21
C ARG A 146 10.30 -3.28 -1.89
N GLU A 147 9.89 -3.54 -0.67
CA GLU A 147 9.63 -4.91 -0.22
C GLU A 147 8.16 -5.17 0.14
N LYS A 148 7.61 -4.41 1.05
CA LYS A 148 6.30 -4.69 1.63
C LYS A 148 5.58 -3.45 2.13
N VAL A 149 4.30 -3.35 1.81
CA VAL A 149 3.36 -2.41 2.42
C VAL A 149 2.29 -3.18 3.20
N GLU A 150 2.05 -2.81 4.44
CA GLU A 150 0.95 -3.32 5.25
C GLU A 150 0.02 -2.19 5.67
N ILE A 151 -1.27 -2.38 5.45
CA ILE A 151 -2.32 -1.57 6.05
C ILE A 151 -2.94 -2.37 7.20
N ARG A 152 -2.80 -1.87 8.42
CA ARG A 152 -3.24 -2.54 9.65
C ARG A 152 -4.42 -1.80 10.28
N LEU A 153 -5.35 -2.56 10.82
CA LEU A 153 -6.46 -2.07 11.61
C LEU A 153 -6.56 -2.92 12.88
N GLY A 154 -6.54 -2.27 14.06
CA GLY A 154 -6.56 -2.99 15.33
C GLY A 154 -5.35 -3.90 15.58
N GLY A 155 -4.21 -3.65 14.93
CA GLY A 155 -2.99 -4.45 15.04
C GLY A 155 -2.86 -5.59 14.03
N GLU A 156 -3.94 -5.99 13.38
CA GLU A 156 -3.96 -7.02 12.34
C GLU A 156 -3.79 -6.43 10.94
N ALA A 157 -3.12 -7.14 10.05
CA ALA A 157 -2.92 -6.71 8.67
C ALA A 157 -4.19 -7.00 7.84
N TYR A 158 -4.80 -5.94 7.30
CA TYR A 158 -5.96 -6.02 6.39
C TYR A 158 -5.56 -6.14 4.93
N LEU A 159 -4.55 -5.39 4.53
CA LEU A 159 -3.97 -5.43 3.19
C LEU A 159 -2.46 -5.54 3.31
N THR A 160 -1.90 -6.53 2.68
CA THR A 160 -0.46 -6.71 2.54
C THR A 160 -0.13 -6.76 1.06
N LEU A 161 0.78 -5.89 0.63
CA LEU A 161 1.36 -5.87 -0.71
C LEU A 161 2.84 -6.23 -0.61
N GLU A 162 3.25 -7.25 -1.31
CA GLU A 162 4.63 -7.71 -1.46
C GLU A 162 4.95 -7.76 -2.96
N LYS A 163 6.22 -7.82 -3.32
CA LYS A 163 6.68 -7.73 -4.73
C LYS A 163 5.90 -8.59 -5.72
N GLU A 164 5.47 -9.78 -5.32
CA GLU A 164 4.77 -10.74 -6.20
C GLU A 164 3.40 -11.16 -5.65
N LYS A 165 2.93 -10.54 -4.55
CA LYS A 165 1.74 -10.98 -3.85
C LYS A 165 0.98 -9.84 -3.20
N ALA A 166 -0.32 -9.79 -3.42
CA ALA A 166 -1.26 -8.99 -2.64
C ALA A 166 -2.15 -9.89 -1.79
N THR A 167 -2.31 -9.59 -0.51
CA THR A 167 -3.14 -10.34 0.41
C THR A 167 -4.15 -9.41 1.08
N PHE A 168 -5.43 -9.77 0.99
CA PHE A 168 -6.52 -9.15 1.73
C PHE A 168 -7.00 -10.14 2.78
N ALA A 169 -7.10 -9.73 4.03
CA ALA A 169 -7.56 -10.56 5.13
C ALA A 169 -8.86 -10.02 5.75
N GLY A 170 -9.67 -10.89 6.35
CA GLY A 170 -10.92 -10.54 6.98
C GLY A 170 -12.13 -10.59 6.03
N ASN A 171 -13.20 -9.88 6.36
CA ASN A 171 -14.39 -9.78 5.53
C ASN A 171 -14.18 -8.74 4.43
N ILE A 172 -14.15 -9.19 3.18
CA ILE A 172 -13.88 -8.33 2.02
C ILE A 172 -15.16 -8.18 1.22
N THR A 173 -15.59 -6.95 1.01
CA THR A 173 -16.68 -6.60 0.08
C THR A 173 -16.09 -5.78 -1.06
N VAL A 174 -16.29 -6.24 -2.28
CA VAL A 174 -15.94 -5.50 -3.50
C VAL A 174 -17.23 -5.14 -4.21
N SER A 175 -17.50 -3.85 -4.39
CA SER A 175 -18.69 -3.35 -5.05
C SER A 175 -18.33 -2.26 -6.07
N GLY A 176 -19.01 -2.22 -7.19
CA GLY A 176 -18.81 -1.26 -8.25
C GLY A 176 -19.81 -1.47 -9.38
N GLU A 177 -19.89 -0.53 -10.31
CA GLU A 177 -20.70 -0.69 -11.53
C GLU A 177 -20.15 -1.82 -12.40
N GLU A 178 -18.83 -1.93 -12.48
CA GLU A 178 -18.12 -3.00 -13.18
C GLU A 178 -16.96 -3.51 -12.33
N ILE A 179 -16.78 -4.81 -12.25
CA ILE A 179 -15.66 -5.47 -11.57
C ILE A 179 -15.02 -6.46 -12.55
N HIS A 180 -13.75 -6.22 -12.89
CA HIS A 180 -12.95 -7.08 -13.76
C HIS A 180 -11.88 -7.81 -12.96
N LEU A 181 -11.95 -9.14 -12.91
CA LEU A 181 -10.91 -10.00 -12.36
C LEU A 181 -10.20 -10.72 -13.52
N LYS A 182 -8.93 -10.42 -13.72
CA LYS A 182 -8.13 -11.02 -14.79
C LYS A 182 -6.87 -11.65 -14.20
N ALA A 183 -6.63 -12.90 -14.53
CA ALA A 183 -5.38 -13.61 -14.25
C ALA A 183 -4.77 -14.09 -15.57
N GLU A 184 -3.45 -13.99 -15.74
CA GLU A 184 -2.74 -14.47 -16.94
C GLU A 184 -2.58 -15.99 -16.95
N LYS A 185 -2.54 -16.60 -15.79
CA LYS A 185 -2.40 -18.06 -15.63
C LYS A 185 -3.65 -18.65 -15.01
N ASP A 186 -3.79 -18.54 -13.70
CA ASP A 186 -4.82 -19.22 -12.93
C ASP A 186 -5.60 -18.26 -12.04
N LEU A 187 -6.91 -18.38 -12.03
CA LEU A 187 -7.80 -17.79 -11.04
C LEU A 187 -8.46 -18.92 -10.24
N SER A 188 -8.09 -19.03 -8.96
CA SER A 188 -8.68 -20.01 -8.04
C SER A 188 -9.57 -19.34 -7.02
N VAL A 189 -10.77 -19.85 -6.84
CA VAL A 189 -11.73 -19.41 -5.81
C VAL A 189 -12.10 -20.62 -4.97
N CYS A 190 -11.69 -20.61 -3.68
CA CYS A 190 -11.95 -21.71 -2.75
C CYS A 190 -12.78 -21.18 -1.58
N SER A 191 -13.90 -21.79 -1.30
CA SER A 191 -14.77 -21.41 -0.18
C SER A 191 -15.57 -22.61 0.31
N ARG A 192 -16.11 -22.53 1.53
CA ARG A 192 -17.08 -23.52 2.03
C ARG A 192 -18.38 -23.47 1.22
N ASN A 193 -18.85 -22.26 0.94
CA ASN A 193 -20.05 -22.03 0.15
C ASN A 193 -19.75 -20.93 -0.87
N MET A 194 -20.12 -21.14 -2.13
CA MET A 194 -20.04 -20.17 -3.20
C MET A 194 -21.42 -19.98 -3.81
N THR A 195 -21.85 -18.74 -3.93
CA THR A 195 -23.05 -18.36 -4.66
C THR A 195 -22.67 -17.40 -5.76
N LEU A 196 -23.07 -17.71 -7.00
CA LEU A 196 -22.99 -16.80 -8.15
C LEU A 196 -24.43 -16.45 -8.53
N ASP A 197 -24.82 -15.24 -8.25
CA ASP A 197 -26.13 -14.71 -8.55
C ASP A 197 -26.03 -13.62 -9.61
N SER A 198 -26.84 -13.74 -10.66
CA SER A 198 -26.89 -12.78 -11.75
C SER A 198 -28.34 -12.50 -12.11
N GLY A 199 -28.76 -11.26 -11.94
CA GLY A 199 -30.14 -10.82 -12.23
C GLY A 199 -30.54 -10.96 -13.69
N ARG A 200 -29.63 -11.18 -14.63
CA ARG A 200 -29.91 -11.31 -16.06
C ARG A 200 -29.28 -12.54 -16.70
N MET A 201 -27.97 -12.62 -16.70
CA MET A 201 -27.24 -13.67 -17.41
C MET A 201 -25.91 -13.98 -16.75
N LEU A 202 -25.66 -15.26 -16.49
CA LEU A 202 -24.35 -15.80 -16.14
C LEU A 202 -23.80 -16.56 -17.34
N THR A 203 -22.63 -16.18 -17.83
CA THR A 203 -21.96 -16.84 -18.96
C THR A 203 -20.66 -17.48 -18.49
N LEU A 204 -20.49 -18.77 -18.71
CA LEU A 204 -19.25 -19.51 -18.48
C LEU A 204 -18.71 -19.97 -19.83
N LYS A 205 -17.47 -19.57 -20.18
CA LYS A 205 -16.78 -19.96 -21.42
C LYS A 205 -15.42 -20.53 -21.10
N GLY A 206 -15.05 -21.61 -21.75
CA GLY A 206 -13.75 -22.27 -21.61
C GLY A 206 -13.60 -23.35 -22.67
N GLN A 207 -12.39 -23.84 -22.88
CA GLN A 207 -12.17 -25.05 -23.68
C GLN A 207 -12.85 -26.24 -23.02
N ASP A 208 -12.66 -26.36 -21.71
CA ASP A 208 -13.29 -27.39 -20.89
C ASP A 208 -13.98 -26.72 -19.68
N ILE A 209 -15.19 -27.15 -19.40
CA ILE A 209 -15.93 -26.80 -18.19
C ILE A 209 -16.22 -28.09 -17.43
N ASN A 210 -15.50 -28.31 -16.33
CA ASN A 210 -15.65 -29.49 -15.51
C ASN A 210 -16.44 -29.18 -14.23
N ALA A 211 -17.57 -29.87 -14.03
CA ALA A 211 -18.33 -29.83 -12.79
C ALA A 211 -18.27 -31.23 -12.16
N SER A 212 -17.62 -31.37 -11.01
CA SER A 212 -17.40 -32.65 -10.31
C SER A 212 -17.99 -32.60 -8.90
N PRO A 213 -19.32 -32.51 -8.75
CA PRO A 213 -19.96 -32.48 -7.44
C PRO A 213 -19.87 -33.87 -6.76
N VAL A 214 -19.53 -33.90 -5.48
CA VAL A 214 -19.45 -35.13 -4.69
C VAL A 214 -20.84 -35.70 -4.38
N GLN A 215 -21.85 -34.87 -4.16
CA GLN A 215 -23.19 -35.31 -3.75
C GLN A 215 -24.23 -35.18 -4.85
N GLY A 216 -24.24 -34.14 -5.63
CA GLY A 216 -25.22 -33.97 -6.66
C GLY A 216 -25.03 -32.68 -7.48
N PHE A 217 -25.57 -32.73 -8.69
CA PHE A 217 -25.69 -31.62 -9.61
C PHE A 217 -27.15 -31.42 -9.96
N LYS A 218 -27.72 -30.24 -9.73
CA LYS A 218 -29.10 -29.92 -10.02
C LYS A 218 -29.17 -28.75 -11.01
N LEU A 219 -29.90 -28.92 -12.09
CA LEU A 219 -30.32 -27.86 -13.00
C LEU A 219 -31.83 -27.66 -12.82
N ASP A 220 -32.25 -26.47 -12.46
CA ASP A 220 -33.61 -26.10 -12.23
C ASP A 220 -33.94 -24.86 -13.04
N GLY A 221 -34.93 -24.92 -13.90
CA GLY A 221 -35.26 -23.82 -14.79
C GLY A 221 -36.42 -24.16 -15.73
N MET A 222 -36.96 -23.17 -16.40
CA MET A 222 -38.03 -23.35 -17.39
C MET A 222 -37.55 -24.10 -18.63
N LYS A 223 -36.28 -23.98 -19.01
CA LYS A 223 -35.68 -24.58 -20.19
C LYS A 223 -34.23 -24.90 -19.99
N ALA A 224 -33.80 -26.08 -20.40
CA ALA A 224 -32.39 -26.46 -20.48
C ALA A 224 -32.10 -26.98 -21.90
N ASP A 225 -31.19 -26.29 -22.62
CA ASP A 225 -30.71 -26.71 -23.94
C ASP A 225 -29.28 -27.25 -23.82
N ILE A 226 -29.08 -28.48 -24.32
CA ILE A 226 -27.74 -29.10 -24.39
C ILE A 226 -27.49 -29.41 -25.85
N THR A 227 -26.63 -28.60 -26.50
CA THR A 227 -26.36 -28.71 -27.95
C THR A 227 -24.90 -28.96 -28.26
N PRO A 228 -24.34 -30.14 -27.94
CA PRO A 228 -22.98 -30.47 -28.28
C PRO A 228 -22.80 -30.69 -29.79
N SER A 229 -21.66 -30.32 -30.34
CA SER A 229 -21.36 -30.51 -31.76
C SER A 229 -20.98 -31.96 -32.11
N GLN A 230 -20.62 -32.78 -31.12
CA GLN A 230 -20.20 -34.17 -31.38
C GLN A 230 -20.97 -35.18 -30.56
N ASN A 231 -20.79 -35.27 -29.24
CA ASN A 231 -21.33 -36.35 -28.43
C ASN A 231 -21.89 -35.90 -27.09
N ILE A 232 -22.93 -36.56 -26.64
CA ILE A 232 -23.39 -36.58 -25.25
C ILE A 232 -23.19 -38.00 -24.71
N ASN A 233 -22.38 -38.17 -23.68
CA ASN A 233 -22.21 -39.44 -22.97
C ASN A 233 -22.80 -39.34 -21.57
N VAL A 234 -23.82 -40.17 -21.28
CA VAL A 234 -24.40 -40.27 -19.94
C VAL A 234 -24.13 -41.66 -19.41
N LYS A 235 -23.32 -41.78 -18.33
CA LYS A 235 -23.08 -43.03 -17.62
C LYS A 235 -23.65 -42.90 -16.22
N THR A 236 -24.58 -43.75 -15.88
CA THR A 236 -25.24 -43.75 -14.57
C THR A 236 -25.76 -45.14 -14.24
N MET A 237 -25.89 -45.43 -12.96
CA MET A 237 -26.56 -46.67 -12.51
C MET A 237 -28.09 -46.59 -12.73
N HIS A 238 -28.63 -45.41 -12.72
CA HIS A 238 -30.07 -45.18 -12.89
C HIS A 238 -30.31 -43.92 -13.69
N LEU A 239 -30.95 -44.04 -14.85
CA LEU A 239 -31.39 -42.94 -15.65
C LEU A 239 -32.92 -42.89 -15.66
N LYS A 240 -33.50 -41.81 -15.16
CA LYS A 240 -34.93 -41.57 -15.19
C LYS A 240 -35.22 -40.29 -15.96
N ALA A 241 -36.09 -40.36 -16.95
CA ALA A 241 -36.59 -39.21 -17.70
C ALA A 241 -38.10 -39.22 -17.64
N GLU A 242 -38.69 -38.18 -17.10
CA GLU A 242 -40.13 -38.02 -16.96
C GLU A 242 -40.57 -36.69 -17.59
N GLY A 243 -41.67 -36.69 -18.30
CA GLY A 243 -42.23 -35.50 -18.93
C GLY A 243 -43.62 -35.78 -19.53
N THR A 244 -44.36 -34.73 -19.88
CA THR A 244 -45.65 -34.84 -20.57
C THR A 244 -45.49 -35.38 -22.00
N ALA A 245 -44.32 -35.13 -22.61
CA ALA A 245 -43.94 -35.69 -23.90
C ALA A 245 -42.42 -35.89 -23.94
N ALA A 246 -41.94 -36.95 -24.54
CA ALA A 246 -40.55 -37.21 -24.82
C ALA A 246 -40.40 -37.63 -26.29
N GLN A 247 -39.44 -37.02 -27.00
CA GLN A 247 -39.13 -37.38 -28.38
C GLN A 247 -37.64 -37.72 -28.51
N LEU A 248 -37.37 -38.89 -29.06
CA LEU A 248 -36.04 -39.31 -29.43
C LEU A 248 -36.03 -39.52 -30.95
N SER A 249 -35.16 -38.81 -31.67
CA SER A 249 -35.01 -38.94 -33.11
C SER A 249 -33.53 -39.01 -33.48
N ALA A 250 -33.21 -39.81 -34.47
CA ALA A 250 -31.88 -39.93 -35.02
C ALA A 250 -31.98 -40.00 -36.55
N LEU A 251 -31.02 -39.34 -37.25
CA LEU A 251 -30.95 -39.34 -38.68
C LEU A 251 -30.55 -40.70 -39.27
N THR A 252 -29.69 -41.41 -38.58
CA THR A 252 -29.06 -42.64 -39.08
C THR A 252 -29.54 -43.89 -38.32
N SER A 253 -29.44 -43.91 -37.03
CA SER A 253 -29.89 -45.04 -36.22
C SER A 253 -30.17 -44.64 -34.77
N LEU A 254 -31.20 -45.21 -34.18
CA LEU A 254 -31.50 -45.18 -32.77
C LEU A 254 -31.41 -46.61 -32.26
N GLN A 255 -30.51 -46.89 -31.31
CA GLN A 255 -30.35 -48.22 -30.73
C GLN A 255 -30.74 -48.20 -29.26
N LEU A 256 -31.61 -49.10 -28.84
CA LEU A 256 -31.93 -49.39 -27.46
C LEU A 256 -31.49 -50.86 -27.21
N LYS A 257 -30.49 -51.00 -26.33
CA LYS A 257 -29.91 -52.32 -25.99
C LYS A 257 -29.92 -52.52 -24.48
N SER A 258 -30.36 -53.68 -24.04
CA SER A 258 -30.30 -54.11 -22.64
C SER A 258 -29.88 -55.57 -22.60
N ASP A 259 -29.07 -55.93 -21.63
CA ASP A 259 -28.77 -57.34 -21.34
C ASP A 259 -29.89 -58.02 -20.53
N GLY A 260 -30.86 -57.25 -20.06
CA GLY A 260 -32.08 -57.72 -19.42
C GLY A 260 -33.32 -57.45 -20.28
N ILE A 261 -34.32 -56.76 -19.72
CA ILE A 261 -35.60 -56.50 -20.37
C ILE A 261 -35.63 -55.08 -20.94
N VAL A 262 -36.07 -54.92 -22.16
CA VAL A 262 -36.58 -53.67 -22.72
C VAL A 262 -38.10 -53.69 -22.72
N GLU A 263 -38.73 -52.92 -21.88
CA GLU A 263 -40.18 -52.85 -21.78
C GLU A 263 -40.69 -51.53 -22.38
N VAL A 264 -41.61 -51.60 -23.32
CA VAL A 264 -42.28 -50.44 -23.92
C VAL A 264 -43.77 -50.57 -23.66
N LYS A 265 -44.35 -49.68 -22.87
CA LYS A 265 -45.77 -49.66 -22.55
C LYS A 265 -46.41 -48.35 -23.07
N GLY A 266 -47.51 -48.46 -23.69
CA GLY A 266 -48.31 -47.33 -24.15
C GLY A 266 -49.69 -47.82 -24.53
N SER A 267 -50.73 -46.92 -24.59
CA SER A 267 -52.05 -47.23 -25.08
C SER A 267 -52.04 -47.60 -26.57
N MET A 268 -51.03 -47.14 -27.29
CA MET A 268 -50.78 -47.55 -28.68
C MET A 268 -49.24 -47.52 -28.91
N VAL A 269 -48.68 -48.59 -29.43
CA VAL A 269 -47.29 -48.73 -29.88
C VAL A 269 -47.32 -48.96 -31.38
N LYS A 270 -46.74 -48.04 -32.17
CA LYS A 270 -46.60 -48.20 -33.63
C LYS A 270 -45.14 -48.52 -33.94
N LEU A 271 -44.92 -49.60 -34.66
CA LEU A 271 -43.62 -50.04 -35.20
C LEU A 271 -43.77 -50.06 -36.71
N ASN A 272 -42.98 -49.30 -37.42
CA ASN A 272 -42.96 -49.22 -38.88
C ASN A 272 -41.83 -50.07 -39.42
#